data_ca70c7385a19f34f8ed1caf0c26e9830
#
_entry.id   ca70c7385a19f34f8ed1caf0c26e9830
#
_cell.length_a   1.000
_cell.length_b   1.000
_cell.length_c   1.000
_cell.angle_alpha   90.00
_cell.angle_beta   90.00
_cell.angle_gamma   90.00
#
_symmetry.space_group_name_H-M   'P 1'
#
loop_
_entity.id
_entity.type
_entity.pdbx_description
1 polymer ?
#
loop_
_entity_poly.entity_id
_entity_poly.type
_entity_poly.pdbx_seq_one_letter_code
_entity_poly.pdbx_strand_id
1 'polypeptide(L)'
;MSELKTKEPLVRIIKRDKSSFGYKVWVRAAAILLALVVDAIFIYSVTGLNPLSVYVVMFNGTFMTSIRFSWAMRDLVTLLCIGIALAPAFKMHFWNIGAEGQVLVGGLATAMVMVKCGASLPTPVLFLVMFLTSVIAGGLWGFIPAVFKAYWNTNETLFTLMMNYVATSIVACMTNILRGKASSLGKLNMSTQVGWFPQFLGQRYNINILIVVILMFVMFFYLKYSKQGYEITVVGESENTARYAGINVKWVTIRTMIISGAICGLVGFLIVAGRDQTISTTSAGGNGFTAFIVAWLAKFNTFYMALISFLLIFLSKGAAEIASAYSLNDYAASIIEGVILFFILGSEFFINYKMIFRGSKKEVH
;
A
#
# COMPACT_ATOMS: atom_id res chain seq x y z
N MET A 1 50.44 -19.58 22.00
CA MET A 1 49.14 -19.26 21.37
C MET A 1 49.03 -17.76 21.32
N SER A 2 49.27 -17.14 20.17
CA SER A 2 49.15 -15.69 19.99
C SER A 2 47.68 -15.35 19.91
N GLU A 3 47.18 -14.58 20.89
CA GLU A 3 45.86 -13.99 20.82
C GLU A 3 45.73 -13.11 19.56
N LEU A 4 44.93 -13.60 18.60
CA LEU A 4 44.49 -12.81 17.47
C LEU A 4 43.69 -11.64 18.02
N LYS A 5 44.35 -10.50 18.23
CA LYS A 5 43.66 -9.21 18.46
C LYS A 5 42.83 -8.90 17.22
N THR A 6 41.59 -9.34 17.21
CA THR A 6 40.61 -8.90 16.21
C THR A 6 40.48 -7.38 16.36
N LYS A 7 40.95 -6.64 15.35
CA LYS A 7 40.78 -5.17 15.31
C LYS A 7 39.31 -4.85 15.37
N GLU A 8 38.89 -4.16 16.42
CA GLU A 8 37.51 -3.68 16.53
C GLU A 8 37.10 -2.91 15.26
N PRO A 9 35.91 -3.15 14.72
CA PRO A 9 35.43 -2.45 13.53
C PRO A 9 35.35 -0.94 13.79
N LEU A 10 35.62 -0.12 12.75
CA LEU A 10 35.60 1.34 12.83
C LEU A 10 34.23 1.89 13.24
N VAL A 11 33.17 1.20 12.85
CA VAL A 11 31.77 1.53 13.18
C VAL A 11 31.07 0.27 13.68
N ARG A 12 30.46 0.37 14.85
CA ARG A 12 29.62 -0.68 15.43
C ARG A 12 28.17 -0.23 15.42
N ILE A 13 27.29 -1.04 14.79
CA ILE A 13 25.86 -0.80 14.72
C ILE A 13 25.19 -1.59 15.84
N ILE A 14 24.50 -0.90 16.75
CA ILE A 14 23.79 -1.50 17.88
C ILE A 14 22.31 -1.15 17.77
N LYS A 15 21.44 -2.14 17.97
CA LYS A 15 19.99 -1.92 18.02
C LYS A 15 19.65 -1.05 19.22
N ARG A 16 18.80 -0.05 19.01
CA ARG A 16 18.38 0.87 20.07
C ARG A 16 17.16 0.29 20.80
N ASP A 17 17.25 0.08 22.10
CA ASP A 17 16.19 -0.56 22.90
C ASP A 17 14.93 0.31 23.01
N LYS A 18 15.08 1.62 23.20
CA LYS A 18 13.97 2.58 23.26
C LYS A 18 14.39 3.90 22.62
N SER A 19 13.55 4.45 21.76
CA SER A 19 13.70 5.80 21.22
C SER A 19 12.52 6.67 21.66
N SER A 20 12.81 7.87 22.19
CA SER A 20 11.81 8.87 22.56
C SER A 20 10.97 9.27 21.35
N PHE A 21 9.71 9.60 21.57
CA PHE A 21 8.82 10.09 20.51
C PHE A 21 9.41 11.34 19.82
N GLY A 22 9.91 12.30 20.61
CA GLY A 22 10.54 13.51 20.07
C GLY A 22 11.75 13.21 19.17
N TYR A 23 12.61 12.25 19.56
CA TYR A 23 13.72 11.83 18.73
C TYR A 23 13.27 11.24 17.36
N LYS A 24 12.22 10.40 17.35
CA LYS A 24 11.66 9.85 16.11
C LYS A 24 11.17 10.96 15.18
N VAL A 25 10.44 11.93 15.73
CA VAL A 25 9.94 13.08 14.96
C VAL A 25 11.11 13.90 14.42
N TRP A 26 12.12 14.17 15.24
CA TRP A 26 13.30 14.95 14.84
C TRP A 26 14.09 14.28 13.71
N VAL A 27 14.35 12.97 13.82
CA VAL A 27 15.09 12.23 12.79
C VAL A 27 14.32 12.21 11.47
N ARG A 28 12.99 12.04 11.50
CA ARG A 28 12.15 12.08 10.29
C ARG A 28 12.12 13.48 9.68
N ALA A 29 11.97 14.52 10.49
CA ALA A 29 12.00 15.90 10.01
C ALA A 29 13.36 16.25 9.36
N ALA A 30 14.46 15.86 10.00
CA ALA A 30 15.81 16.05 9.44
C ALA A 30 15.99 15.27 8.12
N ALA A 31 15.48 14.05 8.02
CA ALA A 31 15.55 13.26 6.80
C ALA A 31 14.74 13.91 5.66
N ILE A 32 13.55 14.42 5.94
CA ILE A 32 12.74 15.14 4.95
C ILE A 32 13.45 16.43 4.50
N LEU A 33 14.02 17.19 5.42
CA LEU A 33 14.78 18.39 5.08
C LEU A 33 15.99 18.07 4.20
N LEU A 34 16.74 17.00 4.53
CA LEU A 34 17.86 16.55 3.70
C LEU A 34 17.39 16.10 2.32
N ALA A 35 16.27 15.37 2.23
CA ALA A 35 15.67 14.99 0.96
C ALA A 35 15.36 16.23 0.10
N LEU A 36 14.69 17.23 0.68
CA LEU A 36 14.38 18.48 -0.02
C LEU A 36 15.63 19.23 -0.47
N VAL A 37 16.73 19.21 0.32
CA VAL A 37 18.00 19.83 -0.11
C VAL A 37 18.61 19.07 -1.29
N VAL A 38 18.62 17.74 -1.25
CA VAL A 38 19.13 16.91 -2.37
C VAL A 38 18.28 17.09 -3.62
N ASP A 39 16.96 17.11 -3.46
CA ASP A 39 16.04 17.39 -4.57
C ASP A 39 16.22 18.81 -5.13
N ALA A 40 16.50 19.80 -4.26
CA ALA A 40 16.80 21.17 -4.71
C ALA A 40 18.04 21.20 -5.60
N ILE A 41 19.11 20.49 -5.21
CA ILE A 41 20.33 20.38 -6.00
C ILE A 41 20.06 19.66 -7.32
N PHE A 42 19.29 18.58 -7.30
CA PHE A 42 18.90 17.83 -8.49
C PHE A 42 18.07 18.69 -9.44
N ILE A 43 17.03 19.35 -8.96
CA ILE A 43 16.16 20.24 -9.74
C ILE A 43 16.98 21.34 -10.39
N TYR A 44 17.82 22.03 -9.62
CA TYR A 44 18.64 23.13 -10.14
C TYR A 44 19.64 22.64 -11.20
N SER A 45 20.31 21.51 -10.96
CA SER A 45 21.33 20.98 -11.89
C SER A 45 20.75 20.41 -13.19
N VAL A 46 19.57 19.82 -13.14
CA VAL A 46 18.94 19.18 -14.31
C VAL A 46 18.06 20.14 -15.10
N THR A 47 17.34 21.04 -14.41
CA THR A 47 16.33 21.90 -15.04
C THR A 47 16.70 23.38 -15.05
N GLY A 48 17.67 23.82 -14.26
CA GLY A 48 18.00 25.24 -14.07
C GLY A 48 16.93 26.04 -13.33
N LEU A 49 15.87 25.39 -12.81
CA LEU A 49 14.75 26.05 -12.17
C LEU A 49 15.07 26.40 -10.71
N ASN A 50 14.40 27.43 -10.20
CA ASN A 50 14.50 27.79 -8.78
C ASN A 50 13.77 26.72 -7.93
N PRO A 51 14.47 26.00 -7.02
CA PRO A 51 13.86 24.96 -6.20
C PRO A 51 12.69 25.43 -5.34
N LEU A 52 12.72 26.67 -4.86
CA LEU A 52 11.62 27.22 -4.03
C LEU A 52 10.32 27.32 -4.84
N SER A 53 10.40 27.77 -6.11
CA SER A 53 9.22 27.85 -6.97
C SER A 53 8.68 26.45 -7.29
N VAL A 54 9.56 25.47 -7.44
CA VAL A 54 9.17 24.06 -7.67
C VAL A 54 8.45 23.48 -6.44
N TYR A 55 8.89 23.77 -5.24
CA TYR A 55 8.19 23.33 -4.02
C TYR A 55 6.82 23.98 -3.81
N VAL A 56 6.68 25.26 -4.20
CA VAL A 56 5.35 25.91 -4.22
C VAL A 56 4.43 25.22 -5.22
N VAL A 57 4.91 24.87 -6.40
CA VAL A 57 4.14 24.10 -7.40
C VAL A 57 3.77 22.73 -6.85
N MET A 58 4.68 22.03 -6.18
CA MET A 58 4.42 20.74 -5.53
C MET A 58 3.28 20.84 -4.51
N PHE A 59 3.30 21.86 -3.65
CA PHE A 59 2.25 22.11 -2.67
C PHE A 59 0.90 22.41 -3.36
N ASN A 60 0.94 23.23 -4.40
CA ASN A 60 -0.23 23.60 -5.21
C ASN A 60 -0.86 22.39 -5.92
N GLY A 61 -0.06 21.38 -6.28
CA GLY A 61 -0.53 20.13 -6.88
C GLY A 61 -1.59 19.40 -6.06
N THR A 62 -1.56 19.57 -4.75
CA THR A 62 -2.53 18.94 -3.85
C THR A 62 -3.55 19.93 -3.28
N PHE A 63 -3.13 21.16 -2.91
CA PHE A 63 -3.95 22.06 -2.08
C PHE A 63 -4.53 23.27 -2.82
N MET A 64 -4.10 23.58 -4.04
CA MET A 64 -4.50 24.78 -4.76
C MET A 64 -6.01 24.86 -5.02
N THR A 65 -6.65 23.73 -5.34
CA THR A 65 -8.09 23.69 -5.62
C THR A 65 -8.78 22.53 -4.90
N SER A 66 -10.05 22.72 -4.56
CA SER A 66 -10.89 21.67 -3.97
C SER A 66 -10.93 20.40 -4.83
N ILE A 67 -10.86 20.53 -6.16
CA ILE A 67 -10.86 19.38 -7.07
C ILE A 67 -9.55 18.59 -6.95
N ARG A 68 -8.40 19.25 -6.89
CA ARG A 68 -7.09 18.60 -6.73
C ARG A 68 -6.99 17.87 -5.39
N PHE A 69 -7.44 18.53 -4.32
CA PHE A 69 -7.52 17.90 -3.01
C PHE A 69 -8.44 16.67 -3.02
N SER A 70 -9.57 16.77 -3.70
CA SER A 70 -10.49 15.65 -3.89
C SER A 70 -9.86 14.47 -4.60
N TRP A 71 -9.07 14.69 -5.65
CA TRP A 71 -8.33 13.64 -6.34
C TRP A 71 -7.24 13.01 -5.46
N ALA A 72 -6.54 13.83 -4.66
CA ALA A 72 -5.58 13.31 -3.71
C ALA A 72 -6.25 12.42 -2.66
N MET A 73 -7.41 12.81 -2.12
CA MET A 73 -8.18 12.00 -1.17
C MET A 73 -8.66 10.68 -1.78
N ARG A 74 -9.07 10.69 -3.04
CA ARG A 74 -9.47 9.49 -3.79
C ARG A 74 -8.33 8.46 -3.87
N ASP A 75 -7.13 8.92 -4.21
CA ASP A 75 -5.98 8.03 -4.37
C ASP A 75 -5.42 7.60 -3.00
N LEU A 76 -5.45 8.49 -2.00
CA LEU A 76 -5.11 8.19 -0.60
C LEU A 76 -5.94 7.04 -0.05
N VAL A 77 -7.25 7.09 -0.25
CA VAL A 77 -8.18 6.06 0.27
C VAL A 77 -7.89 4.70 -0.36
N THR A 78 -7.56 4.68 -1.66
CA THR A 78 -7.18 3.44 -2.34
C THR A 78 -5.88 2.87 -1.76
N LEU A 79 -4.83 3.69 -1.64
CA LEU A 79 -3.53 3.29 -1.10
C LEU A 79 -3.64 2.84 0.37
N LEU A 80 -4.37 3.60 1.19
CA LEU A 80 -4.61 3.28 2.59
C LEU A 80 -5.33 1.93 2.75
N CYS A 81 -6.36 1.68 1.93
CA CYS A 81 -7.11 0.43 2.00
C CYS A 81 -6.23 -0.78 1.69
N ILE A 82 -5.36 -0.68 0.67
CA ILE A 82 -4.39 -1.74 0.36
C ILE A 82 -3.38 -1.90 1.51
N GLY A 83 -2.88 -0.80 2.09
CA GLY A 83 -2.00 -0.83 3.25
C GLY A 83 -2.61 -1.56 4.45
N ILE A 84 -3.88 -1.25 4.74
CA ILE A 84 -4.66 -1.93 5.79
C ILE A 84 -4.84 -3.43 5.48
N ALA A 85 -5.07 -3.78 4.22
CA ALA A 85 -5.18 -5.17 3.78
C ALA A 85 -3.90 -5.98 4.01
N LEU A 86 -2.74 -5.35 3.80
CA LEU A 86 -1.44 -5.99 3.99
C LEU A 86 -1.01 -6.10 5.45
N ALA A 87 -1.55 -5.27 6.34
CA ALA A 87 -1.13 -5.20 7.74
C ALA A 87 -1.17 -6.55 8.48
N PRO A 88 -2.21 -7.39 8.40
CA PRO A 88 -2.25 -8.68 9.08
C PRO A 88 -1.20 -9.66 8.55
N ALA A 89 -0.99 -9.71 7.23
CA ALA A 89 0.01 -10.58 6.61
C ALA A 89 1.42 -10.19 7.04
N PHE A 90 1.77 -8.92 7.00
CA PHE A 90 3.10 -8.43 7.36
C PHE A 90 3.38 -8.50 8.86
N LYS A 91 2.36 -8.34 9.70
CA LYS A 91 2.49 -8.52 11.15
C LYS A 91 2.82 -9.97 11.49
N MET A 92 2.43 -10.92 10.65
CA MET A 92 2.77 -12.34 10.73
C MET A 92 4.12 -12.67 10.06
N HIS A 93 4.84 -11.68 9.53
CA HIS A 93 6.04 -11.84 8.70
C HIS A 93 5.81 -12.64 7.41
N PHE A 94 4.60 -12.65 6.89
CA PHE A 94 4.29 -13.16 5.55
C PHE A 94 4.36 -12.00 4.54
N TRP A 95 5.35 -12.05 3.66
CA TRP A 95 5.61 -10.98 2.68
C TRP A 95 4.68 -11.09 1.47
N ASN A 96 3.43 -10.60 1.64
CA ASN A 96 2.43 -10.56 0.57
C ASN A 96 2.71 -9.39 -0.39
N ILE A 97 3.52 -9.62 -1.44
CA ILE A 97 3.72 -8.67 -2.54
C ILE A 97 2.60 -8.79 -3.59
N GLY A 98 1.69 -9.77 -3.42
CA GLY A 98 0.59 -10.08 -4.33
C GLY A 98 -0.64 -9.18 -4.24
N ALA A 99 -0.60 -8.10 -3.44
CA ALA A 99 -1.76 -7.23 -3.26
C ALA A 99 -2.28 -6.63 -4.57
N GLU A 100 -1.39 -6.26 -5.49
CA GLU A 100 -1.74 -5.74 -6.81
C GLU A 100 -2.66 -6.71 -7.57
N GLY A 101 -2.26 -7.98 -7.65
CA GLY A 101 -3.05 -9.02 -8.31
C GLY A 101 -4.36 -9.33 -7.60
N GLN A 102 -4.37 -9.31 -6.26
CA GLN A 102 -5.58 -9.51 -5.46
C GLN A 102 -6.61 -8.41 -5.72
N VAL A 103 -6.18 -7.16 -5.82
CA VAL A 103 -7.04 -6.01 -6.19
C VAL A 103 -7.56 -6.17 -7.62
N LEU A 104 -6.70 -6.53 -8.56
CA LEU A 104 -7.09 -6.70 -9.96
C LEU A 104 -8.11 -7.82 -10.15
N VAL A 105 -7.93 -8.96 -9.50
CA VAL A 105 -8.88 -10.10 -9.59
C VAL A 105 -10.20 -9.75 -8.91
N GLY A 106 -10.18 -9.08 -7.75
CA GLY A 106 -11.40 -8.59 -7.10
C GLY A 106 -12.15 -7.55 -7.95
N GLY A 107 -11.41 -6.61 -8.57
CA GLY A 107 -11.97 -5.63 -9.50
C GLY A 107 -12.56 -6.29 -10.75
N LEU A 108 -11.90 -7.30 -11.31
CA LEU A 108 -12.40 -8.07 -12.44
C LEU A 108 -13.71 -8.78 -12.09
N ALA A 109 -13.78 -9.45 -10.95
CA ALA A 109 -15.01 -10.11 -10.48
C ALA A 109 -16.15 -9.10 -10.35
N THR A 110 -15.88 -7.93 -9.78
CA THR A 110 -16.85 -6.83 -9.71
C THR A 110 -17.32 -6.37 -11.08
N ALA A 111 -16.40 -6.13 -12.02
CA ALA A 111 -16.71 -5.68 -13.37
C ALA A 111 -17.56 -6.70 -14.12
N MET A 112 -17.26 -7.99 -13.99
CA MET A 112 -18.02 -9.07 -14.61
C MET A 112 -19.46 -9.14 -14.10
N VAL A 113 -19.66 -9.01 -12.78
CA VAL A 113 -21.00 -8.97 -12.18
C VAL A 113 -21.74 -7.71 -12.62
N MET A 114 -21.09 -6.55 -12.62
CA MET A 114 -21.67 -5.27 -13.05
C MET A 114 -22.19 -5.34 -14.50
N VAL A 115 -21.43 -5.96 -15.40
CA VAL A 115 -21.81 -6.06 -16.81
C VAL A 115 -22.88 -7.13 -17.03
N LYS A 116 -22.71 -8.33 -16.44
CA LYS A 116 -23.61 -9.46 -16.69
C LYS A 116 -24.93 -9.39 -15.95
N CYS A 117 -24.90 -8.92 -14.71
CA CYS A 117 -26.07 -8.94 -13.81
C CYS A 117 -26.70 -7.55 -13.62
N GLY A 118 -26.08 -6.47 -14.13
CA GLY A 118 -26.54 -5.11 -13.92
C GLY A 118 -27.95 -4.83 -14.40
N ALA A 119 -28.36 -5.43 -15.52
CA ALA A 119 -29.71 -5.28 -16.05
C ALA A 119 -30.78 -6.17 -15.36
N SER A 120 -30.33 -7.23 -14.68
CA SER A 120 -31.23 -8.27 -14.15
C SER A 120 -31.51 -8.15 -12.66
N LEU A 121 -30.63 -7.47 -11.90
CA LEU A 121 -30.72 -7.40 -10.44
C LEU A 121 -31.12 -6.01 -9.95
N PRO A 122 -31.96 -5.92 -8.90
CA PRO A 122 -32.20 -4.65 -8.22
C PRO A 122 -30.90 -4.11 -7.63
N THR A 123 -30.74 -2.77 -7.64
CA THR A 123 -29.51 -2.10 -7.25
C THR A 123 -28.88 -2.56 -5.91
N PRO A 124 -29.64 -2.70 -4.80
CA PRO A 124 -29.05 -3.14 -3.53
C PRO A 124 -28.50 -4.58 -3.60
N VAL A 125 -29.20 -5.46 -4.30
CA VAL A 125 -28.77 -6.86 -4.47
C VAL A 125 -27.52 -6.91 -5.37
N LEU A 126 -27.49 -6.09 -6.42
CA LEU A 126 -26.32 -5.98 -7.30
C LEU A 126 -25.08 -5.57 -6.52
N PHE A 127 -25.16 -4.54 -5.67
CA PHE A 127 -24.02 -4.12 -4.84
C PHE A 127 -23.59 -5.21 -3.86
N LEU A 128 -24.52 -5.93 -3.26
CA LEU A 128 -24.20 -7.04 -2.38
C LEU A 128 -23.44 -8.16 -3.14
N VAL A 129 -23.93 -8.54 -4.32
CA VAL A 129 -23.29 -9.56 -5.14
C VAL A 129 -21.92 -9.10 -5.63
N MET A 130 -21.78 -7.85 -6.10
CA MET A 130 -20.49 -7.27 -6.50
C MET A 130 -19.48 -7.26 -5.33
N PHE A 131 -19.91 -6.87 -4.14
CA PHE A 131 -19.10 -6.89 -2.92
C PHE A 131 -18.66 -8.33 -2.58
N LEU A 132 -19.60 -9.26 -2.46
CA LEU A 132 -19.29 -10.65 -2.10
C LEU A 132 -18.37 -11.32 -3.12
N THR A 133 -18.62 -11.15 -4.39
CA THR A 133 -17.79 -11.77 -5.45
C THR A 133 -16.37 -11.18 -5.46
N SER A 134 -16.20 -9.89 -5.22
CA SER A 134 -14.89 -9.26 -5.15
C SER A 134 -14.07 -9.73 -3.94
N VAL A 135 -14.72 -9.81 -2.76
CA VAL A 135 -14.11 -10.27 -1.51
C VAL A 135 -13.70 -11.74 -1.61
N ILE A 136 -14.58 -12.58 -2.17
CA ILE A 136 -14.30 -14.00 -2.39
C ILE A 136 -13.19 -14.18 -3.41
N ALA A 137 -13.21 -13.47 -4.54
CA ALA A 137 -12.20 -13.58 -5.58
C ALA A 137 -10.81 -13.15 -5.08
N GLY A 138 -10.73 -12.01 -4.38
CA GLY A 138 -9.47 -11.56 -3.75
C GLY A 138 -8.99 -12.50 -2.66
N GLY A 139 -9.90 -13.01 -1.81
CA GLY A 139 -9.59 -13.98 -0.77
C GLY A 139 -9.07 -15.31 -1.32
N LEU A 140 -9.71 -15.86 -2.37
CA LEU A 140 -9.24 -17.06 -3.05
C LEU A 140 -7.89 -16.85 -3.73
N TRP A 141 -7.64 -15.66 -4.29
CA TRP A 141 -6.35 -15.32 -4.87
C TRP A 141 -5.24 -15.27 -3.80
N GLY A 142 -5.54 -14.78 -2.60
CA GLY A 142 -4.63 -14.79 -1.44
C GLY A 142 -4.48 -16.16 -0.78
N PHE A 143 -5.51 -17.02 -0.89
CA PHE A 143 -5.48 -18.40 -0.34
C PHE A 143 -4.43 -19.27 -1.03
N ILE A 144 -4.27 -19.16 -2.35
CA ILE A 144 -3.35 -20.00 -3.13
C ILE A 144 -1.92 -19.94 -2.56
N PRO A 145 -1.23 -18.78 -2.52
CA PRO A 145 0.13 -18.71 -1.99
C PRO A 145 0.22 -19.08 -0.50
N ALA A 146 -0.84 -18.84 0.27
CA ALA A 146 -0.88 -19.20 1.67
C ALA A 146 -0.84 -20.70 1.91
N VAL A 147 -1.55 -21.48 1.10
CA VAL A 147 -1.53 -22.96 1.16
C VAL A 147 -0.15 -23.47 0.82
N PHE A 148 0.46 -22.97 -0.27
CA PHE A 148 1.81 -23.39 -0.68
C PHE A 148 2.84 -23.05 0.40
N LYS A 149 2.75 -21.89 1.05
CA LYS A 149 3.61 -21.55 2.19
C LYS A 149 3.38 -22.45 3.39
N ALA A 150 2.13 -22.69 3.77
CA ALA A 150 1.77 -23.43 4.97
C ALA A 150 2.15 -24.92 4.91
N TYR A 151 2.08 -25.54 3.72
CA TYR A 151 2.33 -26.98 3.57
C TYR A 151 3.71 -27.31 3.01
N TRP A 152 4.24 -26.51 2.11
CA TRP A 152 5.52 -26.77 1.41
C TRP A 152 6.60 -25.74 1.73
N ASN A 153 6.31 -24.76 2.62
CA ASN A 153 7.26 -23.70 3.00
C ASN A 153 7.91 -22.99 1.80
N THR A 154 7.13 -22.76 0.73
CA THR A 154 7.57 -22.05 -0.46
C THR A 154 7.92 -20.60 -0.13
N ASN A 155 8.73 -19.96 -0.99
CA ASN A 155 9.02 -18.53 -0.87
C ASN A 155 7.76 -17.72 -1.24
N GLU A 156 7.11 -17.17 -0.22
CA GLU A 156 5.86 -16.41 -0.35
C GLU A 156 6.01 -15.14 -1.18
N THR A 157 7.18 -14.49 -1.08
CA THR A 157 7.47 -13.25 -1.82
C THR A 157 7.48 -13.49 -3.32
N LEU A 158 8.24 -14.49 -3.78
CA LEU A 158 8.32 -14.85 -5.19
C LEU A 158 6.97 -15.37 -5.69
N PHE A 159 6.32 -16.23 -4.90
CA PHE A 159 5.03 -16.81 -5.30
C PHE A 159 3.97 -15.72 -5.49
N THR A 160 3.82 -14.83 -4.52
CA THR A 160 2.82 -13.75 -4.59
C THR A 160 3.14 -12.75 -5.70
N LEU A 161 4.43 -12.47 -5.96
CA LEU A 161 4.86 -11.64 -7.08
C LEU A 161 4.48 -12.26 -8.44
N MET A 162 4.73 -13.56 -8.63
CA MET A 162 4.33 -14.26 -9.86
C MET A 162 2.81 -14.25 -10.06
N MET A 163 2.05 -14.38 -8.98
CA MET A 163 0.59 -14.27 -9.01
C MET A 163 0.09 -12.91 -9.50
N ASN A 164 0.83 -11.81 -9.30
CA ASN A 164 0.50 -10.50 -9.88
C ASN A 164 0.53 -10.55 -11.42
N TYR A 165 1.56 -11.15 -12.02
CA TYR A 165 1.66 -11.26 -13.48
C TYR A 165 0.53 -12.12 -14.06
N VAL A 166 0.18 -13.20 -13.37
CA VAL A 166 -0.95 -14.05 -13.78
C VAL A 166 -2.26 -13.25 -13.70
N ALA A 167 -2.50 -12.52 -12.59
CA ALA A 167 -3.68 -11.68 -12.45
C ALA A 167 -3.77 -10.61 -13.54
N THR A 168 -2.67 -9.91 -13.81
CA THR A 168 -2.60 -8.90 -14.88
C THR A 168 -2.92 -9.51 -16.25
N SER A 169 -2.41 -10.70 -16.55
CA SER A 169 -2.68 -11.39 -17.81
C SER A 169 -4.15 -11.83 -17.95
N ILE A 170 -4.75 -12.30 -16.85
CA ILE A 170 -6.19 -12.63 -16.80
C ILE A 170 -7.04 -11.38 -17.05
N VAL A 171 -6.72 -10.28 -16.36
CA VAL A 171 -7.43 -9.00 -16.55
C VAL A 171 -7.27 -8.50 -17.99
N ALA A 172 -6.05 -8.56 -18.55
CA ALA A 172 -5.81 -8.17 -19.95
C ALA A 172 -6.67 -9.01 -20.94
N CYS A 173 -6.72 -10.31 -20.75
CA CYS A 173 -7.56 -11.20 -21.57
C CYS A 173 -9.03 -10.83 -21.44
N MET A 174 -9.54 -10.71 -20.22
CA MET A 174 -10.96 -10.44 -19.97
C MET A 174 -11.39 -9.03 -20.40
N THR A 175 -10.54 -8.02 -20.22
CA THR A 175 -10.81 -6.65 -20.73
C THR A 175 -10.84 -6.62 -22.25
N ASN A 176 -10.00 -7.40 -22.93
CA ASN A 176 -10.07 -7.56 -24.39
C ASN A 176 -11.38 -8.18 -24.85
N ILE A 177 -11.88 -9.19 -24.15
CA ILE A 177 -13.17 -9.81 -24.43
C ILE A 177 -14.32 -8.81 -24.21
N LEU A 178 -14.30 -8.08 -23.08
CA LEU A 178 -15.35 -7.12 -22.71
C LEU A 178 -15.41 -5.91 -23.66
N ARG A 179 -14.27 -5.41 -24.13
CA ARG A 179 -14.24 -4.26 -25.05
C ARG A 179 -14.69 -4.61 -26.46
N GLY A 180 -14.60 -5.88 -26.89
CA GLY A 180 -14.93 -6.33 -28.23
C GLY A 180 -14.11 -5.60 -29.31
N LYS A 181 -14.78 -4.88 -30.22
CA LYS A 181 -14.12 -4.13 -31.34
C LYS A 181 -13.71 -2.70 -30.94
N ALA A 182 -14.00 -2.22 -29.71
CA ALA A 182 -13.63 -0.87 -29.29
C ALA A 182 -12.13 -0.76 -29.02
N SER A 183 -11.56 0.43 -29.16
CA SER A 183 -10.14 0.70 -28.88
C SER A 183 -9.79 0.58 -27.39
N SER A 184 -10.74 0.93 -26.51
CA SER A 184 -10.59 0.82 -25.06
C SER A 184 -11.90 0.36 -24.40
N LEU A 185 -11.82 -0.18 -23.17
CA LEU A 185 -13.00 -0.66 -22.46
C LEU A 185 -13.96 0.48 -22.04
N GLY A 186 -13.45 1.71 -21.88
CA GLY A 186 -14.25 2.82 -21.40
C GLY A 186 -14.88 2.57 -20.02
N LYS A 187 -15.89 3.37 -19.66
CA LYS A 187 -16.65 3.18 -18.42
C LYS A 187 -17.74 2.12 -18.64
N LEU A 188 -17.81 1.17 -17.71
CA LEU A 188 -18.82 0.12 -17.72
C LEU A 188 -20.19 0.70 -17.45
N ASN A 189 -21.21 0.24 -18.17
CA ASN A 189 -22.61 0.67 -18.04
C ASN A 189 -22.80 2.20 -18.09
N MET A 190 -22.05 2.90 -18.95
CA MET A 190 -22.03 4.35 -19.01
C MET A 190 -23.41 4.98 -19.25
N SER A 191 -24.27 4.34 -20.03
CA SER A 191 -25.64 4.80 -20.36
C SER A 191 -26.61 4.65 -19.19
N THR A 192 -26.53 3.56 -18.44
CA THR A 192 -27.46 3.24 -17.35
C THR A 192 -26.91 3.60 -15.97
N GLN A 193 -25.60 3.74 -15.83
CA GLN A 193 -24.88 3.94 -14.57
C GLN A 193 -25.17 2.89 -13.49
N VAL A 194 -25.67 1.73 -13.89
CA VAL A 194 -26.01 0.62 -12.99
C VAL A 194 -24.72 0.00 -12.45
N GLY A 195 -24.69 -0.19 -11.12
CA GLY A 195 -23.51 -0.68 -10.39
C GLY A 195 -22.52 0.41 -10.00
N TRP A 196 -22.77 1.67 -10.32
CA TRP A 196 -21.98 2.80 -9.86
C TRP A 196 -22.48 3.30 -8.51
N PHE A 197 -21.59 3.66 -7.62
CA PHE A 197 -22.01 4.27 -6.36
C PHE A 197 -22.81 5.56 -6.59
N PRO A 198 -23.84 5.81 -5.77
CA PRO A 198 -24.57 7.07 -5.82
C PRO A 198 -23.63 8.22 -5.46
N GLN A 199 -23.93 9.42 -5.94
CA GLN A 199 -23.19 10.60 -5.54
C GLN A 199 -23.50 10.94 -4.07
N PHE A 200 -22.47 11.00 -3.25
CA PHE A 200 -22.54 11.39 -1.86
C PHE A 200 -21.65 12.62 -1.65
N LEU A 201 -22.20 13.71 -1.11
CA LEU A 201 -21.49 15.00 -0.99
C LEU A 201 -20.80 15.45 -2.30
N GLY A 202 -21.51 15.34 -3.42
CA GLY A 202 -21.06 15.79 -4.74
C GLY A 202 -20.13 14.86 -5.50
N GLN A 203 -19.62 13.79 -4.87
CA GLN A 203 -18.69 12.84 -5.51
C GLN A 203 -19.04 11.39 -5.16
N ARG A 204 -18.82 10.47 -6.12
CA ARG A 204 -19.12 9.04 -5.93
C ARG A 204 -18.10 8.35 -5.02
N TYR A 205 -16.84 8.74 -5.08
CA TYR A 205 -15.78 8.13 -4.28
C TYR A 205 -15.83 8.47 -2.79
N ASN A 206 -16.67 9.42 -2.36
CA ASN A 206 -16.85 9.73 -0.94
C ASN A 206 -17.39 8.53 -0.14
N ILE A 207 -18.13 7.63 -0.80
CA ILE A 207 -18.53 6.36 -0.20
C ILE A 207 -17.31 5.47 0.08
N ASN A 208 -16.31 5.48 -0.81
CA ASN A 208 -15.06 4.75 -0.58
C ASN A 208 -14.36 5.27 0.68
N ILE A 209 -14.32 6.60 0.88
CA ILE A 209 -13.72 7.21 2.09
C ILE A 209 -14.41 6.66 3.35
N LEU A 210 -15.75 6.67 3.36
CA LEU A 210 -16.51 6.16 4.49
C LEU A 210 -16.21 4.70 4.79
N ILE A 211 -16.23 3.84 3.75
CA ILE A 211 -15.95 2.41 3.89
C ILE A 211 -14.54 2.17 4.42
N VAL A 212 -13.53 2.89 3.90
CA VAL A 212 -12.13 2.69 4.29
C VAL A 212 -11.87 3.23 5.70
N VAL A 213 -12.50 4.33 6.10
CA VAL A 213 -12.43 4.81 7.49
C VAL A 213 -13.02 3.78 8.46
N ILE A 214 -14.18 3.20 8.15
CA ILE A 214 -14.76 2.13 8.96
C ILE A 214 -13.81 0.92 9.02
N LEU A 215 -13.27 0.51 7.88
CA LEU A 215 -12.32 -0.60 7.78
C LEU A 215 -11.06 -0.34 8.61
N MET A 216 -10.55 0.89 8.62
CA MET A 216 -9.39 1.29 9.41
C MET A 216 -9.63 1.04 10.92
N PHE A 217 -10.79 1.43 11.44
CA PHE A 217 -11.16 1.17 12.83
C PHE A 217 -11.36 -0.33 13.08
N VAL A 218 -12.09 -1.03 12.21
CA VAL A 218 -12.33 -2.47 12.34
C VAL A 218 -11.00 -3.23 12.39
N MET A 219 -10.07 -2.93 11.48
CA MET A 219 -8.77 -3.61 11.44
C MET A 219 -7.86 -3.21 12.61
N PHE A 220 -7.96 -1.98 13.12
CA PHE A 220 -7.26 -1.59 14.33
C PHE A 220 -7.70 -2.44 15.53
N PHE A 221 -9.02 -2.56 15.76
CA PHE A 221 -9.56 -3.39 16.83
C PHE A 221 -9.26 -4.87 16.61
N TYR A 222 -9.38 -5.35 15.37
CA TYR A 222 -9.06 -6.73 15.02
C TYR A 222 -7.60 -7.09 15.36
N LEU A 223 -6.64 -6.30 14.91
CA LEU A 223 -5.21 -6.59 15.11
C LEU A 223 -4.75 -6.39 16.57
N LYS A 224 -5.41 -5.52 17.34
CA LYS A 224 -4.96 -5.17 18.69
C LYS A 224 -5.68 -5.95 19.80
N TYR A 225 -6.97 -6.22 19.63
CA TYR A 225 -7.81 -6.72 20.71
C TYR A 225 -8.41 -8.10 20.45
N SER A 226 -8.37 -8.64 19.23
CA SER A 226 -8.93 -9.96 18.95
C SER A 226 -7.94 -11.09 19.28
N LYS A 227 -8.49 -12.28 19.59
CA LYS A 227 -7.70 -13.52 19.75
C LYS A 227 -6.90 -13.80 18.47
N GLN A 228 -7.49 -13.57 17.31
CA GLN A 228 -6.85 -13.78 16.01
C GLN A 228 -5.67 -12.82 15.78
N GLY A 229 -5.81 -11.55 16.19
CA GLY A 229 -4.72 -10.56 16.14
C GLY A 229 -3.56 -10.93 17.07
N TYR A 230 -3.85 -11.53 18.22
CA TYR A 230 -2.84 -12.08 19.12
C TYR A 230 -2.10 -13.26 18.47
N GLU A 231 -2.83 -14.24 17.90
CA GLU A 231 -2.25 -15.39 17.20
C GLU A 231 -1.33 -14.95 16.06
N ILE A 232 -1.75 -13.96 15.24
CA ILE A 232 -0.95 -13.36 14.18
C ILE A 232 0.36 -12.79 14.74
N THR A 233 0.31 -12.09 15.87
CA THR A 233 1.49 -11.47 16.49
C THR A 233 2.47 -12.53 16.97
N VAL A 234 1.97 -13.56 17.67
CA VAL A 234 2.81 -14.66 18.23
C VAL A 234 3.49 -15.44 17.09
N VAL A 235 2.75 -15.77 16.03
CA VAL A 235 3.32 -16.44 14.83
C VAL A 235 4.39 -15.59 14.19
N GLY A 236 4.17 -14.26 14.09
CA GLY A 236 5.15 -13.33 13.55
C GLY A 236 6.42 -13.19 14.41
N GLU A 237 6.32 -13.27 15.73
CA GLU A 237 7.49 -13.23 16.62
C GLU A 237 8.31 -14.52 16.53
N SER A 238 7.65 -15.67 16.61
CA SER A 238 8.29 -16.99 16.51
C SER A 238 7.27 -18.08 16.23
N GLU A 239 7.41 -18.75 15.08
CA GLU A 239 6.59 -19.91 14.75
C GLU A 239 6.74 -21.05 15.78
N ASN A 240 7.94 -21.27 16.33
CA ASN A 240 8.17 -22.31 17.33
C ASN A 240 7.44 -21.99 18.63
N THR A 241 7.53 -20.73 19.09
CA THR A 241 6.79 -20.29 20.30
C THR A 241 5.28 -20.43 20.10
N ALA A 242 4.77 -20.09 18.91
CA ALA A 242 3.35 -20.27 18.58
C ALA A 242 2.93 -21.75 18.68
N ARG A 243 3.73 -22.68 18.16
CA ARG A 243 3.48 -24.13 18.24
C ARG A 243 3.49 -24.64 19.68
N TYR A 244 4.43 -24.19 20.52
CA TYR A 244 4.46 -24.53 21.96
C TYR A 244 3.24 -24.01 22.70
N ALA A 245 2.69 -22.85 22.30
CA ALA A 245 1.46 -22.29 22.83
C ALA A 245 0.17 -22.96 22.27
N GLY A 246 0.29 -24.03 21.47
CA GLY A 246 -0.85 -24.75 20.90
C GLY A 246 -1.50 -24.04 19.71
N ILE A 247 -0.87 -23.02 19.13
CA ILE A 247 -1.40 -22.27 17.98
C ILE A 247 -1.09 -23.04 16.69
N ASN A 248 -2.11 -23.29 15.87
CA ASN A 248 -1.95 -23.92 14.57
C ASN A 248 -1.42 -22.90 13.54
N VAL A 249 -0.10 -22.82 13.38
CA VAL A 249 0.59 -21.89 12.48
C VAL A 249 0.05 -21.97 11.05
N LYS A 250 -0.17 -23.18 10.51
CA LYS A 250 -0.70 -23.37 9.15
C LYS A 250 -2.05 -22.70 8.97
N TRP A 251 -2.97 -22.92 9.90
CA TRP A 251 -4.30 -22.33 9.85
C TRP A 251 -4.27 -20.81 10.00
N VAL A 252 -3.43 -20.29 10.91
CA VAL A 252 -3.26 -18.84 11.08
C VAL A 252 -2.73 -18.20 9.81
N THR A 253 -1.74 -18.82 9.15
CA THR A 253 -1.19 -18.33 7.86
C THR A 253 -2.26 -18.27 6.78
N ILE A 254 -3.00 -19.36 6.58
CA ILE A 254 -4.02 -19.44 5.53
C ILE A 254 -5.16 -18.43 5.79
N ARG A 255 -5.71 -18.41 7.01
CA ARG A 255 -6.77 -17.49 7.40
C ARG A 255 -6.36 -16.03 7.23
N THR A 256 -5.16 -15.67 7.67
CA THR A 256 -4.65 -14.31 7.60
C THR A 256 -4.51 -13.83 6.16
N MET A 257 -4.03 -14.70 5.27
CA MET A 257 -3.90 -14.39 3.85
C MET A 257 -5.25 -14.31 3.13
N ILE A 258 -6.23 -15.13 3.52
CA ILE A 258 -7.61 -15.00 3.01
C ILE A 258 -8.18 -13.63 3.39
N ILE A 259 -8.01 -13.20 4.65
CA ILE A 259 -8.49 -11.88 5.12
C ILE A 259 -7.76 -10.76 4.36
N SER A 260 -6.45 -10.83 4.23
CA SER A 260 -5.65 -9.86 3.46
C SER A 260 -6.13 -9.78 2.01
N GLY A 261 -6.26 -10.91 1.34
CA GLY A 261 -6.74 -10.99 -0.04
C GLY A 261 -8.20 -10.53 -0.20
N ALA A 262 -9.07 -10.85 0.76
CA ALA A 262 -10.45 -10.42 0.78
C ALA A 262 -10.58 -8.89 0.86
N ILE A 263 -9.77 -8.24 1.69
CA ILE A 263 -9.73 -6.77 1.78
C ILE A 263 -9.12 -6.17 0.50
N CYS A 264 -8.10 -6.79 -0.10
CA CYS A 264 -7.60 -6.37 -1.41
C CYS A 264 -8.69 -6.52 -2.50
N GLY A 265 -9.47 -7.59 -2.46
CA GLY A 265 -10.65 -7.75 -3.31
C GLY A 265 -11.66 -6.61 -3.14
N LEU A 266 -11.95 -6.25 -1.89
CA LEU A 266 -12.79 -5.09 -1.57
C LEU A 266 -12.25 -3.80 -2.22
N VAL A 267 -10.93 -3.57 -2.23
CA VAL A 267 -10.35 -2.42 -2.95
C VAL A 267 -10.72 -2.47 -4.43
N GLY A 268 -10.64 -3.64 -5.06
CA GLY A 268 -11.08 -3.83 -6.45
C GLY A 268 -12.53 -3.43 -6.67
N PHE A 269 -13.44 -3.80 -5.76
CA PHE A 269 -14.84 -3.36 -5.77
C PHE A 269 -14.95 -1.83 -5.66
N LEU A 270 -14.22 -1.20 -4.73
CA LEU A 270 -14.23 0.26 -4.54
C LEU A 270 -13.70 1.02 -5.77
N ILE A 271 -12.71 0.47 -6.47
CA ILE A 271 -12.19 1.03 -7.72
C ILE A 271 -13.26 0.98 -8.80
N VAL A 272 -13.89 -0.17 -9.02
CA VAL A 272 -14.84 -0.37 -10.12
C VAL A 272 -16.17 0.30 -9.84
N ALA A 273 -16.72 0.24 -8.64
CA ALA A 273 -18.02 0.84 -8.33
C ALA A 273 -17.94 2.36 -8.03
N GLY A 274 -16.84 2.80 -7.40
CA GLY A 274 -16.75 4.17 -6.86
C GLY A 274 -15.73 5.08 -7.54
N ARG A 275 -14.54 4.57 -7.88
CA ARG A 275 -13.41 5.42 -8.33
C ARG A 275 -13.39 5.61 -9.85
N ASP A 276 -13.25 4.53 -10.62
CA ASP A 276 -12.94 4.58 -12.04
C ASP A 276 -14.10 4.13 -12.93
N GLN A 277 -15.04 3.36 -12.40
CA GLN A 277 -16.17 2.73 -13.11
C GLN A 277 -15.71 1.87 -14.30
N THR A 278 -14.49 1.38 -14.25
CA THR A 278 -13.89 0.51 -15.26
C THR A 278 -12.84 -0.40 -14.63
N ILE A 279 -12.35 -1.36 -15.40
CA ILE A 279 -11.22 -2.22 -15.01
C ILE A 279 -10.19 -2.25 -16.14
N SER A 280 -8.93 -2.14 -15.79
CA SER A 280 -7.79 -2.28 -16.68
C SER A 280 -6.63 -2.96 -15.94
N THR A 281 -5.60 -3.35 -16.65
CA THR A 281 -4.37 -3.90 -16.05
C THR A 281 -3.65 -2.90 -15.15
N THR A 282 -3.92 -1.61 -15.31
CA THR A 282 -3.33 -0.51 -14.52
C THR A 282 -4.27 0.04 -13.45
N SER A 283 -5.45 -0.56 -13.23
CA SER A 283 -6.43 -0.03 -12.26
C SER A 283 -5.92 -0.01 -10.82
N ALA A 284 -5.04 -0.93 -10.42
CA ALA A 284 -4.40 -0.90 -9.12
C ALA A 284 -3.25 0.14 -9.05
N GLY A 285 -2.67 0.55 -10.19
CA GLY A 285 -1.75 1.68 -10.34
C GLY A 285 -0.42 1.54 -9.62
N GLY A 286 0.05 0.29 -9.37
CA GLY A 286 1.26 0.05 -8.59
C GLY A 286 1.10 0.27 -7.08
N ASN A 287 -0.12 0.62 -6.63
CA ASN A 287 -0.41 0.89 -5.23
C ASN A 287 -0.15 -0.32 -4.32
N GLY A 288 -0.15 -1.54 -4.86
CA GLY A 288 0.22 -2.75 -4.11
C GLY A 288 1.65 -2.69 -3.58
N PHE A 289 2.59 -2.20 -4.39
CA PHE A 289 3.99 -2.02 -3.99
C PHE A 289 4.17 -0.83 -3.05
N THR A 290 3.52 0.30 -3.34
CA THR A 290 3.58 1.49 -2.47
C THR A 290 2.94 1.21 -1.10
N ALA A 291 1.86 0.43 -1.05
CA ALA A 291 1.21 0.02 0.19
C ALA A 291 2.10 -0.86 1.08
N PHE A 292 3.02 -1.64 0.48
CA PHE A 292 4.06 -2.35 1.23
C PHE A 292 4.90 -1.36 2.06
N ILE A 293 5.37 -0.27 1.43
CA ILE A 293 6.15 0.78 2.09
C ILE A 293 5.33 1.43 3.21
N VAL A 294 4.06 1.76 2.94
CA VAL A 294 3.12 2.33 3.92
C VAL A 294 2.99 1.43 5.15
N ALA A 295 2.71 0.14 4.94
CA ALA A 295 2.49 -0.81 6.02
C ALA A 295 3.74 -1.01 6.88
N TRP A 296 4.92 -1.06 6.25
CA TRP A 296 6.21 -1.20 6.92
C TRP A 296 6.56 0.05 7.76
N LEU A 297 6.49 1.24 7.17
CA LEU A 297 6.78 2.50 7.87
C LEU A 297 5.83 2.77 9.03
N ALA A 298 4.56 2.37 8.88
CA ALA A 298 3.53 2.50 9.91
C ALA A 298 3.67 1.46 11.04
N LYS A 299 4.62 0.52 10.95
CA LYS A 299 4.76 -0.60 11.91
C LYS A 299 3.42 -1.32 12.13
N PHE A 300 2.67 -1.50 11.05
CA PHE A 300 1.37 -2.20 11.01
C PHE A 300 0.24 -1.52 11.83
N ASN A 301 0.42 -0.25 12.21
CA ASN A 301 -0.62 0.53 12.87
C ASN A 301 -1.45 1.29 11.83
N THR A 302 -2.75 1.02 11.77
CA THR A 302 -3.66 1.54 10.74
C THR A 302 -3.79 3.06 10.76
N PHE A 303 -3.69 3.73 11.92
CA PHE A 303 -3.71 5.19 12.01
C PHE A 303 -2.44 5.82 11.44
N TYR A 304 -1.27 5.24 11.74
CA TYR A 304 -0.01 5.71 11.14
C TYR A 304 0.03 5.43 9.64
N MET A 305 -0.63 4.36 9.16
CA MET A 305 -0.79 4.11 7.72
C MET A 305 -1.54 5.24 7.03
N ALA A 306 -2.60 5.80 7.64
CA ALA A 306 -3.33 6.92 7.06
C ALA A 306 -2.44 8.16 6.88
N LEU A 307 -1.62 8.47 7.89
CA LEU A 307 -0.69 9.61 7.83
C LEU A 307 0.40 9.41 6.76
N ILE A 308 0.97 8.20 6.70
CA ILE A 308 2.02 7.89 5.71
C ILE A 308 1.43 7.83 4.30
N SER A 309 0.25 7.23 4.11
CA SER A 309 -0.44 7.23 2.82
C SER A 309 -0.73 8.66 2.33
N PHE A 310 -1.14 9.56 3.25
CA PHE A 310 -1.34 10.96 2.91
C PHE A 310 -0.03 11.61 2.43
N LEU A 311 1.07 11.39 3.16
CA LEU A 311 2.38 11.92 2.78
C LEU A 311 2.80 11.43 1.40
N LEU A 312 2.69 10.12 1.12
CA LEU A 312 3.08 9.55 -0.17
C LEU A 312 2.22 10.06 -1.33
N ILE A 313 0.90 10.16 -1.13
CA ILE A 313 0.02 10.70 -2.17
C ILE A 313 0.30 12.21 -2.39
N PHE A 314 0.57 12.96 -1.33
CA PHE A 314 0.99 14.36 -1.44
C PHE A 314 2.25 14.49 -2.31
N LEU A 315 3.26 13.66 -2.06
CA LEU A 315 4.51 13.67 -2.83
C LEU A 315 4.26 13.29 -4.30
N SER A 316 3.52 12.22 -4.54
CA SER A 316 3.21 11.74 -5.90
C SER A 316 2.40 12.76 -6.70
N LYS A 317 1.38 13.39 -6.09
CA LYS A 317 0.60 14.46 -6.76
C LYS A 317 1.43 15.71 -6.98
N GLY A 318 2.25 16.07 -6.01
CA GLY A 318 3.17 17.21 -6.15
C GLY A 318 4.19 16.99 -7.26
N ALA A 319 4.78 15.79 -7.34
CA ALA A 319 5.72 15.43 -8.39
C ALA A 319 5.07 15.48 -9.78
N ALA A 320 3.86 14.95 -9.94
CA ALA A 320 3.11 15.02 -11.19
C ALA A 320 2.78 16.47 -11.61
N GLU A 321 2.47 17.35 -10.65
CA GLU A 321 2.23 18.77 -10.93
C GLU A 321 3.51 19.49 -11.36
N ILE A 322 4.65 19.18 -10.75
CA ILE A 322 5.97 19.72 -11.19
C ILE A 322 6.24 19.31 -12.63
N ALA A 323 6.06 18.04 -12.98
CA ALA A 323 6.25 17.55 -14.35
C ALA A 323 5.35 18.30 -15.34
N SER A 324 4.08 18.49 -14.99
CA SER A 324 3.11 19.20 -15.82
C SER A 324 3.43 20.70 -15.97
N ALA A 325 3.72 21.39 -14.85
CA ALA A 325 3.93 22.84 -14.82
C ALA A 325 5.19 23.29 -15.57
N TYR A 326 6.23 22.45 -15.54
CA TYR A 326 7.52 22.76 -16.16
C TYR A 326 7.79 21.91 -17.42
N SER A 327 6.78 21.18 -17.92
CA SER A 327 6.90 20.28 -19.08
C SER A 327 8.09 19.32 -18.97
N LEU A 328 8.34 18.84 -17.74
CA LEU A 328 9.38 17.86 -17.46
C LEU A 328 8.87 16.46 -17.81
N ASN A 329 9.82 15.56 -18.09
CA ASN A 329 9.50 14.16 -18.26
C ASN A 329 8.98 13.57 -16.93
N ASP A 330 8.01 12.66 -17.01
CA ASP A 330 7.45 11.92 -15.85
C ASP A 330 8.54 11.22 -15.01
N TYR A 331 9.67 10.87 -15.62
CA TYR A 331 10.82 10.30 -14.91
C TYR A 331 11.47 11.29 -13.93
N ALA A 332 11.51 12.59 -14.24
CA ALA A 332 12.04 13.59 -13.32
C ALA A 332 11.19 13.70 -12.05
N ALA A 333 9.85 13.66 -12.21
CA ALA A 333 8.94 13.61 -11.08
C ALA A 333 9.14 12.34 -10.22
N SER A 334 9.30 11.19 -10.87
CA SER A 334 9.56 9.92 -10.19
C SER A 334 10.90 9.90 -9.43
N ILE A 335 11.92 10.60 -9.93
CA ILE A 335 13.22 10.74 -9.23
C ILE A 335 13.03 11.54 -7.94
N ILE A 336 12.34 12.69 -8.00
CA ILE A 336 12.05 13.54 -6.82
C ILE A 336 11.30 12.72 -5.76
N GLU A 337 10.24 12.01 -6.16
CA GLU A 337 9.50 11.13 -5.27
C GLU A 337 10.41 10.05 -4.67
N GLY A 338 11.23 9.40 -5.48
CA GLY A 338 12.14 8.33 -5.08
C GLY A 338 13.20 8.80 -4.09
N VAL A 339 13.79 10.00 -4.28
CA VAL A 339 14.77 10.60 -3.35
C VAL A 339 14.13 10.85 -1.99
N ILE A 340 12.94 11.45 -1.96
CA ILE A 340 12.25 11.72 -0.69
C ILE A 340 11.92 10.39 0.03
N LEU A 341 11.43 9.39 -0.69
CA LEU A 341 11.17 8.06 -0.13
C LEU A 341 12.43 7.39 0.41
N PHE A 342 13.55 7.49 -0.30
CA PHE A 342 14.83 6.94 0.15
C PHE A 342 15.28 7.55 1.49
N PHE A 343 15.18 8.87 1.65
CA PHE A 343 15.54 9.53 2.91
C PHE A 343 14.57 9.18 4.05
N ILE A 344 13.26 9.08 3.76
CA ILE A 344 12.27 8.66 4.75
C ILE A 344 12.55 7.23 5.22
N LEU A 345 12.79 6.29 4.30
CA LEU A 345 13.16 4.91 4.64
C LEU A 345 14.49 4.86 5.39
N GLY A 346 15.49 5.63 4.94
CA GLY A 346 16.78 5.75 5.61
C GLY A 346 16.66 6.26 7.05
N SER A 347 15.69 7.13 7.34
CA SER A 347 15.43 7.63 8.69
C SER A 347 15.10 6.51 9.70
N GLU A 348 14.41 5.45 9.24
CA GLU A 348 14.07 4.31 10.10
C GLU A 348 15.33 3.56 10.59
N PHE A 349 16.40 3.55 9.78
CA PHE A 349 17.68 3.01 10.22
C PHE A 349 18.22 3.78 11.43
N PHE A 350 18.25 5.11 11.38
CA PHE A 350 18.74 5.96 12.48
C PHE A 350 17.81 5.94 13.71
N ILE A 351 16.53 5.69 13.52
CA ILE A 351 15.55 5.52 14.61
C ILE A 351 15.79 4.20 15.36
N ASN A 352 16.04 3.10 14.62
CA ASN A 352 16.13 1.77 15.20
C ASN A 352 17.54 1.36 15.62
N TYR A 353 18.58 1.97 15.03
CA TYR A 353 19.98 1.62 15.28
C TYR A 353 20.78 2.84 15.72
N LYS A 354 21.85 2.58 16.49
CA LYS A 354 22.83 3.57 16.93
C LYS A 354 24.20 3.18 16.34
N MET A 355 24.85 4.11 15.67
CA MET A 355 26.22 3.96 15.21
C MET A 355 27.18 4.43 16.31
N ILE A 356 28.10 3.57 16.72
CA ILE A 356 29.17 3.87 17.66
C ILE A 356 30.49 3.84 16.89
N PHE A 357 31.16 4.98 16.84
CA PHE A 357 32.47 5.09 16.21
C PHE A 357 33.58 4.70 17.19
N ARG A 358 34.61 4.01 16.68
CA ARG A 358 35.81 3.65 17.44
C ARG A 358 36.46 4.93 18.02
N GLY A 359 36.53 5.06 19.35
CA GLY A 359 37.04 6.25 20.04
C GLY A 359 36.00 7.11 20.76
N SER A 360 34.71 6.85 20.59
CA SER A 360 33.66 7.48 21.39
C SER A 360 33.60 6.79 22.77
N LYS A 361 34.32 7.32 23.74
CA LYS A 361 34.19 6.97 25.15
C LYS A 361 32.80 7.43 25.65
N LYS A 362 31.78 6.58 25.49
CA LYS A 362 30.57 6.59 26.33
C LYS A 362 30.31 5.17 26.75
N GLU A 363 30.59 4.94 28.02
CA GLU A 363 30.38 3.70 28.73
C GLU A 363 28.96 3.15 28.55
N VAL A 364 28.93 1.86 28.30
CA VAL A 364 27.71 1.07 28.40
C VAL A 364 27.52 0.81 29.91
N HIS A 365 26.57 1.48 30.52
CA HIS A 365 25.92 1.02 31.74
C HIS A 365 24.56 0.44 31.39
#